data_07ed8dad4b2533642b376a8366925b0c
#
_entry.id   07ed8dad4b2533642b376a8366925b0c
#
_cell.length_a   1.000
_cell.length_b   1.000
_cell.length_c   1.000
_cell.angle_alpha   90.00
_cell.angle_beta   90.00
_cell.angle_gamma   90.00
#
_symmetry.space_group_name_H-M   'P 1'
#
loop_
_entity.id
_entity.type
_entity.pdbx_description
1 polymer ?
#
loop_
_entity_poly.entity_id
_entity_poly.type
_entity_poly.pdbx_seq_one_letter_code
_entity_poly.pdbx_strand_id
1 'polypeptide(L)'
;TAWHCGAKSYKHDKCRNDNSIGVEMCSEKDSKGQYYIDEETQKKTLEVVKWLMEKYGVPLENVVRHYDVTGKLCPEPFVRNQVQWLDFKGKLGEKKGEETEMTYNYIDKNMPDWARPTIQKLVNKGYLNGNEKGELGLNDTMLKIFVVNDRAGMYRE
;
A
#
# COMPACT_ATOMS: atom_id res chain seq x y z
N THR A 1 -8.30 9.13 -27.26
CA THR A 1 -7.81 10.01 -26.16
C THR A 1 -8.98 10.34 -25.25
N ALA A 2 -8.88 10.05 -23.95
CA ALA A 2 -9.89 10.42 -22.97
C ALA A 2 -9.74 11.89 -22.55
N TRP A 3 -10.87 12.56 -22.39
CA TRP A 3 -10.92 13.96 -21.93
C TRP A 3 -10.94 14.00 -20.41
N HIS A 4 -9.82 14.24 -19.75
CA HIS A 4 -9.68 14.27 -18.30
C HIS A 4 -8.98 15.54 -17.76
N CYS A 5 -8.23 16.26 -18.59
CA CYS A 5 -7.55 17.48 -18.18
C CYS A 5 -7.59 18.59 -19.26
N GLY A 6 -8.59 18.56 -20.15
CA GLY A 6 -8.75 19.58 -21.17
C GLY A 6 -9.11 20.96 -20.59
N ALA A 7 -8.45 22.02 -21.07
CA ALA A 7 -8.69 23.39 -20.65
C ALA A 7 -8.37 24.40 -21.78
N LYS A 8 -8.89 25.63 -21.65
CA LYS A 8 -8.52 26.72 -22.54
C LYS A 8 -7.09 27.21 -22.27
N SER A 9 -6.62 27.09 -21.03
CA SER A 9 -5.25 27.41 -20.62
C SER A 9 -4.77 26.40 -19.60
N TYR A 10 -3.47 26.17 -19.56
CA TYR A 10 -2.84 25.21 -18.69
C TYR A 10 -1.85 25.88 -17.74
N LYS A 11 -1.80 25.42 -16.50
CA LYS A 11 -0.75 25.78 -15.54
C LYS A 11 0.48 24.89 -15.69
N HIS A 12 0.25 23.61 -16.06
CA HIS A 12 1.30 22.63 -16.24
C HIS A 12 1.86 22.66 -17.65
N ASP A 13 3.19 22.70 -17.80
CA ASP A 13 3.85 22.90 -19.08
C ASP A 13 3.61 21.76 -20.08
N LYS A 14 3.52 20.53 -19.60
CA LYS A 14 3.53 19.32 -20.44
C LYS A 14 2.25 18.48 -20.39
N CYS A 15 1.55 18.39 -19.25
CA CYS A 15 0.43 17.46 -19.08
C CYS A 15 -0.77 17.86 -19.96
N ARG A 16 -1.22 16.93 -20.82
CA ARG A 16 -2.35 17.06 -21.76
C ARG A 16 -3.13 15.73 -21.81
N ASN A 17 -4.33 15.76 -22.44
CA ASN A 17 -5.16 14.56 -22.59
C ASN A 17 -4.52 13.42 -23.40
N ASP A 18 -3.59 13.71 -24.28
CA ASP A 18 -2.94 12.78 -25.18
C ASP A 18 -1.65 12.15 -24.62
N ASN A 19 -1.12 12.72 -23.54
CA ASN A 19 0.12 12.26 -22.92
C ASN A 19 0.01 11.98 -21.42
N SER A 20 -1.20 11.86 -20.90
CA SER A 20 -1.44 11.57 -19.48
C SER A 20 -2.61 10.59 -19.28
N ILE A 21 -2.69 10.04 -18.09
CA ILE A 21 -3.76 9.15 -17.64
C ILE A 21 -4.52 9.86 -16.53
N GLY A 22 -5.84 9.95 -16.67
CA GLY A 22 -6.72 10.45 -15.61
C GLY A 22 -7.18 9.31 -14.71
N VAL A 23 -7.07 9.51 -13.39
CA VAL A 23 -7.63 8.62 -12.37
C VAL A 23 -8.71 9.39 -11.62
N GLU A 24 -9.92 8.90 -11.68
CA GLU A 24 -11.08 9.48 -10.98
C GLU A 24 -11.28 8.75 -9.64
N MET A 25 -11.49 9.54 -8.58
CA MET A 25 -11.78 9.05 -7.24
C MET A 25 -13.21 9.38 -6.85
N CYS A 26 -13.95 8.42 -6.32
CA CYS A 26 -15.24 8.70 -5.70
C CYS A 26 -15.05 9.63 -4.50
N SER A 27 -15.94 10.59 -4.34
CA SER A 27 -15.98 11.48 -3.19
C SER A 27 -17.41 11.56 -2.64
N GLU A 28 -17.50 11.73 -1.35
CA GLU A 28 -18.75 11.89 -0.62
C GLU A 28 -18.85 13.29 -0.03
N LYS A 29 -20.01 13.64 0.52
CA LYS A 29 -20.21 14.87 1.27
C LYS A 29 -20.44 14.57 2.74
N ASP A 30 -19.79 15.33 3.58
CA ASP A 30 -20.03 15.30 5.01
C ASP A 30 -21.35 16.02 5.38
N SER A 31 -21.69 16.04 6.67
CA SER A 31 -22.89 16.70 7.19
C SER A 31 -22.93 18.23 6.95
N LYS A 32 -21.77 18.83 6.60
CA LYS A 32 -21.64 20.25 6.26
C LYS A 32 -21.61 20.50 4.75
N GLY A 33 -21.81 19.44 3.95
CA GLY A 33 -21.79 19.49 2.49
C GLY A 33 -20.37 19.61 1.89
N GLN A 34 -19.32 19.38 2.66
CA GLN A 34 -17.94 19.40 2.18
C GLN A 34 -17.56 18.05 1.60
N TYR A 35 -16.88 18.05 0.45
CA TYR A 35 -16.39 16.81 -0.16
C TYR A 35 -15.22 16.22 0.63
N TYR A 36 -15.24 14.91 0.78
CA TYR A 36 -14.12 14.12 1.29
C TYR A 36 -13.96 12.83 0.48
N ILE A 37 -12.79 12.20 0.58
CA ILE A 37 -12.48 10.91 -0.01
C ILE A 37 -12.20 9.97 1.16
N ASP A 38 -13.00 8.92 1.28
CA ASP A 38 -12.85 7.93 2.35
C ASP A 38 -11.52 7.16 2.25
N GLU A 39 -11.10 6.53 3.35
CA GLU A 39 -9.81 5.85 3.45
C GLU A 39 -9.73 4.64 2.49
N GLU A 40 -10.83 3.92 2.28
CA GLU A 40 -10.83 2.75 1.39
C GLU A 40 -10.65 3.18 -0.06
N THR A 41 -11.35 4.22 -0.49
CA THR A 41 -11.18 4.83 -1.80
C THR A 41 -9.74 5.33 -2.00
N GLN A 42 -9.16 6.00 -0.99
CA GLN A 42 -7.76 6.44 -1.05
C GLN A 42 -6.80 5.25 -1.17
N LYS A 43 -6.99 4.19 -0.38
CA LYS A 43 -6.17 2.98 -0.42
C LYS A 43 -6.21 2.31 -1.79
N LYS A 44 -7.40 2.09 -2.35
CA LYS A 44 -7.56 1.51 -3.69
C LYS A 44 -6.96 2.38 -4.77
N THR A 45 -7.10 3.70 -4.64
CA THR A 45 -6.48 4.64 -5.59
C THR A 45 -4.97 4.58 -5.54
N LEU A 46 -4.37 4.48 -4.34
CA LEU A 46 -2.92 4.30 -4.18
C LEU A 46 -2.44 3.02 -4.88
N GLU A 47 -3.16 1.91 -4.75
CA GLU A 47 -2.83 0.64 -5.42
C GLU A 47 -2.85 0.80 -6.94
N VAL A 48 -3.91 1.39 -7.49
CA VAL A 48 -4.06 1.62 -8.93
C VAL A 48 -2.99 2.58 -9.47
N VAL A 49 -2.73 3.68 -8.77
CA VAL A 49 -1.75 4.67 -9.21
C VAL A 49 -0.33 4.10 -9.13
N LYS A 50 0.04 3.35 -8.09
CA LYS A 50 1.33 2.65 -8.01
C LYS A 50 1.50 1.68 -9.18
N TRP A 51 0.48 0.89 -9.49
CA TRP A 51 0.50 -0.02 -10.65
C TRP A 51 0.67 0.73 -11.98
N LEU A 52 -0.02 1.86 -12.16
CA LEU A 52 0.13 2.70 -13.36
C LEU A 52 1.54 3.30 -13.46
N MET A 53 2.07 3.80 -12.34
CA MET A 53 3.44 4.34 -12.28
C MET A 53 4.47 3.29 -12.70
N GLU A 54 4.36 2.08 -12.17
CA GLU A 54 5.24 0.96 -12.52
C GLU A 54 5.10 0.57 -13.99
N LYS A 55 3.85 0.35 -14.45
CA LYS A 55 3.55 -0.11 -15.80
C LYS A 55 4.03 0.83 -16.90
N TYR A 56 3.92 2.14 -16.66
CA TYR A 56 4.22 3.18 -17.67
C TYR A 56 5.49 3.97 -17.36
N GLY A 57 6.23 3.61 -16.32
CA GLY A 57 7.46 4.30 -15.92
C GLY A 57 7.21 5.75 -15.50
N VAL A 58 6.07 6.05 -14.86
CA VAL A 58 5.72 7.42 -14.45
C VAL A 58 6.40 7.73 -13.13
N PRO A 59 7.32 8.71 -13.07
CA PRO A 59 7.97 9.09 -11.84
C PRO A 59 6.99 9.87 -10.92
N LEU A 60 7.27 9.85 -9.62
CA LEU A 60 6.40 10.41 -8.59
C LEU A 60 6.07 11.90 -8.81
N GLU A 61 7.04 12.67 -9.28
CA GLU A 61 6.86 14.09 -9.59
C GLU A 61 5.77 14.36 -10.62
N ASN A 62 5.55 13.41 -11.54
CA ASN A 62 4.55 13.51 -12.60
C ASN A 62 3.14 13.04 -12.15
N VAL A 63 2.98 12.59 -10.90
CA VAL A 63 1.66 12.38 -10.31
C VAL A 63 1.17 13.72 -9.78
N VAL A 64 0.19 14.29 -10.47
CA VAL A 64 -0.31 15.64 -10.24
C VAL A 64 -1.84 15.65 -10.11
N ARG A 65 -2.39 16.69 -9.47
CA ARG A 65 -3.84 16.91 -9.41
C ARG A 65 -4.31 17.61 -10.69
N HIS A 66 -5.56 17.47 -11.03
CA HIS A 66 -6.18 18.29 -12.09
C HIS A 66 -5.99 19.79 -11.81
N TYR A 67 -6.01 20.19 -10.54
CA TYR A 67 -5.70 21.55 -10.11
C TYR A 67 -4.30 22.03 -10.55
N ASP A 68 -3.32 21.16 -10.45
CA ASP A 68 -1.94 21.50 -10.84
C ASP A 68 -1.81 21.65 -12.36
N VAL A 69 -2.69 20.97 -13.12
CA VAL A 69 -2.69 21.03 -14.59
C VAL A 69 -3.45 22.23 -15.13
N THR A 70 -4.65 22.52 -14.60
CA THR A 70 -5.56 23.50 -15.20
C THR A 70 -6.02 24.59 -14.24
N GLY A 71 -5.81 24.43 -12.94
CA GLY A 71 -6.36 25.30 -11.90
C GLY A 71 -7.79 24.95 -11.47
N LYS A 72 -8.42 23.94 -12.07
CA LYS A 72 -9.73 23.45 -11.63
C LYS A 72 -9.64 22.92 -10.19
N LEU A 73 -10.63 23.24 -9.36
CA LEU A 73 -10.70 22.76 -7.96
C LEU A 73 -11.00 21.24 -7.93
N CYS A 74 -10.01 20.42 -8.32
CA CYS A 74 -10.15 18.96 -8.46
C CYS A 74 -8.81 18.25 -8.23
N PRO A 75 -8.80 17.19 -7.40
CA PRO A 75 -9.87 16.78 -6.49
C PRO A 75 -9.99 17.77 -5.32
N GLU A 76 -11.20 18.26 -5.07
CA GLU A 76 -11.44 19.34 -4.12
C GLU A 76 -10.86 19.07 -2.72
N PRO A 77 -11.02 17.87 -2.10
CA PRO A 77 -10.45 17.59 -0.79
C PRO A 77 -8.93 17.81 -0.74
N PHE A 78 -8.21 17.33 -1.74
CA PHE A 78 -6.74 17.47 -1.82
C PHE A 78 -6.27 18.86 -2.23
N VAL A 79 -7.13 19.65 -2.86
CA VAL A 79 -6.79 21.05 -3.15
C VAL A 79 -7.01 21.94 -1.93
N ARG A 80 -8.08 21.70 -1.17
CA ARG A 80 -8.36 22.46 0.06
C ARG A 80 -7.43 22.07 1.21
N ASN A 81 -6.96 20.82 1.24
CA ASN A 81 -6.05 20.32 2.27
C ASN A 81 -4.75 19.82 1.64
N GLN A 82 -3.78 20.73 1.55
CA GLN A 82 -2.45 20.43 0.99
C GLN A 82 -1.71 19.35 1.79
N VAL A 83 -1.92 19.24 3.10
CA VAL A 83 -1.28 18.22 3.94
C VAL A 83 -1.77 16.82 3.55
N GLN A 84 -3.08 16.65 3.34
CA GLN A 84 -3.63 15.38 2.86
C GLN A 84 -3.10 14.99 1.48
N TRP A 85 -2.94 15.97 0.57
CA TRP A 85 -2.34 15.71 -0.73
C TRP A 85 -0.89 15.23 -0.62
N LEU A 86 -0.09 15.89 0.22
CA LEU A 86 1.31 15.52 0.41
C LEU A 86 1.45 14.15 1.08
N ASP A 87 0.60 13.82 2.05
CA ASP A 87 0.53 12.49 2.67
C ASP A 87 0.17 11.41 1.64
N PHE A 88 -0.90 11.64 0.86
CA PHE A 88 -1.28 10.73 -0.22
C PHE A 88 -0.15 10.52 -1.24
N LYS A 89 0.49 11.62 -1.68
CA LYS A 89 1.60 11.56 -2.62
C LYS A 89 2.84 10.90 -2.01
N GLY A 90 3.11 11.10 -0.73
CA GLY A 90 4.18 10.43 0.01
C GLY A 90 4.02 8.91 0.00
N LYS A 91 2.81 8.42 0.27
CA LYS A 91 2.47 6.99 0.21
C LYS A 91 2.65 6.36 -1.18
N LEU A 92 2.57 7.13 -2.25
CA LEU A 92 2.90 6.65 -3.61
C LEU A 92 4.39 6.41 -3.79
N GLY A 93 5.24 7.22 -3.16
CA GLY A 93 6.70 7.08 -3.20
C GLY A 93 7.24 5.92 -2.37
N GLU A 94 6.45 5.41 -1.43
CA GLU A 94 6.79 4.21 -0.67
C GLU A 94 6.82 3.01 -1.61
N LYS A 95 7.98 2.35 -1.71
CA LYS A 95 8.11 1.13 -2.52
C LYS A 95 7.12 0.08 -2.01
N LYS A 96 6.41 -0.59 -2.94
CA LYS A 96 5.65 -1.80 -2.65
C LYS A 96 6.65 -2.85 -2.17
N GLY A 97 6.73 -3.07 -0.85
CA GLY A 97 7.67 -4.06 -0.34
C GLY A 97 8.29 -3.75 1.02
N GLU A 98 7.84 -2.69 1.68
CA GLU A 98 7.99 -2.57 3.13
C GLU A 98 6.60 -2.33 3.76
N GLU A 99 5.61 -3.22 3.54
CA GLU A 99 4.99 -3.76 4.75
C GLU A 99 6.21 -4.23 5.55
N THR A 100 6.46 -3.65 6.70
CA THR A 100 7.35 -4.25 7.68
C THR A 100 6.69 -5.59 8.00
N GLU A 101 7.09 -6.61 7.23
CA GLU A 101 6.61 -7.98 7.42
C GLU A 101 6.96 -8.28 8.86
N MET A 102 5.93 -8.43 9.69
CA MET A 102 6.13 -8.57 11.12
C MET A 102 7.03 -9.79 11.32
N THR A 103 8.25 -9.55 11.79
CA THR A 103 9.24 -10.61 11.97
C THR A 103 9.13 -11.15 13.39
N TYR A 104 8.86 -12.43 13.50
CA TYR A 104 8.78 -13.15 14.77
C TYR A 104 10.13 -13.80 15.06
N ASN A 105 10.92 -13.15 15.88
CA ASN A 105 12.25 -13.64 16.26
C ASN A 105 12.20 -14.63 17.42
N TYR A 106 11.16 -14.55 18.26
CA TYR A 106 11.00 -15.37 19.46
C TYR A 106 9.59 -15.92 19.57
N ILE A 107 9.46 -17.06 20.27
CA ILE A 107 8.16 -17.64 20.61
C ILE A 107 7.64 -16.94 21.86
N ASP A 108 7.09 -15.75 21.68
CA ASP A 108 6.61 -14.88 22.75
C ASP A 108 5.18 -14.38 22.47
N LYS A 109 4.71 -13.41 23.26
CA LYS A 109 3.38 -12.82 23.12
C LYS A 109 3.13 -12.11 21.76
N ASN A 110 4.18 -11.74 21.02
CA ASN A 110 4.05 -11.09 19.73
C ASN A 110 3.76 -12.13 18.63
N MET A 111 4.17 -13.40 18.81
CA MET A 111 3.83 -14.46 17.87
C MET A 111 2.37 -14.86 18.06
N PRO A 112 1.57 -15.01 16.96
CA PRO A 112 0.17 -15.40 17.05
C PRO A 112 -0.03 -16.74 17.78
N ASP A 113 -1.08 -16.80 18.63
CA ASP A 113 -1.39 -17.99 19.44
C ASP A 113 -1.55 -19.27 18.62
N TRP A 114 -2.12 -19.15 17.43
CA TRP A 114 -2.33 -20.29 16.53
C TRP A 114 -1.04 -20.89 15.96
N ALA A 115 0.07 -20.13 15.95
CA ALA A 115 1.35 -20.57 15.39
C ALA A 115 2.30 -21.12 16.46
N ARG A 116 2.26 -20.57 17.70
CA ARG A 116 3.22 -20.92 18.76
C ARG A 116 3.39 -22.43 19.00
N PRO A 117 2.32 -23.25 19.10
CA PRO A 117 2.50 -24.70 19.36
C PRO A 117 3.31 -25.38 18.25
N THR A 118 3.03 -25.07 17.00
CA THR A 118 3.76 -25.65 15.86
C THR A 118 5.21 -25.20 15.83
N ILE A 119 5.47 -23.91 16.00
CA ILE A 119 6.84 -23.37 15.98
C ILE A 119 7.64 -23.95 17.16
N GLN A 120 7.05 -24.03 18.35
CA GLN A 120 7.71 -24.66 19.51
C GLN A 120 8.06 -26.14 19.24
N LYS A 121 7.16 -26.89 18.60
CA LYS A 121 7.42 -28.25 18.19
C LYS A 121 8.59 -28.36 17.22
N LEU A 122 8.64 -27.47 16.21
CA LEU A 122 9.71 -27.49 15.22
C LEU A 122 11.08 -27.11 15.82
N VAL A 123 11.10 -26.16 16.75
CA VAL A 123 12.31 -25.78 17.49
C VAL A 123 12.76 -26.95 18.38
N ASN A 124 11.86 -27.60 19.13
CA ASN A 124 12.17 -28.71 19.99
C ASN A 124 12.71 -29.94 19.23
N LYS A 125 12.26 -30.13 17.98
CA LYS A 125 12.75 -31.19 17.07
C LYS A 125 14.02 -30.80 16.33
N GLY A 126 14.53 -29.57 16.49
CA GLY A 126 15.70 -29.06 15.79
C GLY A 126 15.50 -28.80 14.30
N TYR A 127 14.25 -28.74 13.83
CA TYR A 127 13.91 -28.43 12.45
C TYR A 127 13.96 -26.91 12.17
N LEU A 128 13.75 -26.10 13.21
CA LEU A 128 13.94 -24.66 13.20
C LEU A 128 15.00 -24.29 14.23
N ASN A 129 16.08 -23.67 13.74
CA ASN A 129 17.14 -23.12 14.56
C ASN A 129 17.21 -21.62 14.32
N GLY A 130 17.36 -20.83 15.38
CA GLY A 130 17.63 -19.40 15.27
C GLY A 130 19.05 -19.14 14.72
N ASN A 131 19.28 -17.86 14.39
CA ASN A 131 20.63 -17.39 14.09
C ASN A 131 21.54 -17.45 15.34
N GLU A 132 22.77 -16.94 15.26
CA GLU A 132 23.74 -16.89 16.39
C GLU A 132 23.18 -16.16 17.63
N LYS A 133 22.16 -15.31 17.47
CA LYS A 133 21.47 -14.60 18.56
C LYS A 133 20.22 -15.31 19.05
N GLY A 134 19.87 -16.48 18.49
CA GLY A 134 18.66 -17.22 18.78
C GLY A 134 17.40 -16.65 18.11
N GLU A 135 17.51 -15.75 17.14
CA GLU A 135 16.38 -15.14 16.44
C GLU A 135 15.90 -16.04 15.31
N LEU A 136 14.60 -16.35 15.27
CA LEU A 136 14.02 -17.27 14.29
C LEU A 136 13.76 -16.60 12.92
N GLY A 137 13.60 -15.29 12.84
CA GLY A 137 13.41 -14.56 11.60
C GLY A 137 12.18 -14.98 10.79
N LEU A 138 11.09 -15.39 11.44
CA LEU A 138 9.89 -15.89 10.79
C LEU A 138 8.93 -14.74 10.46
N ASN A 139 8.24 -14.87 9.34
CA ASN A 139 7.16 -13.99 8.95
C ASN A 139 5.80 -14.70 8.94
N ASP A 140 4.69 -13.96 8.77
CA ASP A 140 3.33 -14.50 8.75
C ASP A 140 3.15 -15.63 7.72
N THR A 141 3.76 -15.48 6.53
CA THR A 141 3.69 -16.49 5.47
C THR A 141 4.37 -17.80 5.91
N MET A 142 5.56 -17.70 6.50
CA MET A 142 6.28 -18.85 7.04
C MET A 142 5.48 -19.54 8.16
N LEU A 143 4.91 -18.77 9.09
CA LEU A 143 4.07 -19.33 10.16
C LEU A 143 2.89 -20.13 9.59
N LYS A 144 2.18 -19.56 8.58
CA LYS A 144 1.05 -20.24 7.93
C LYS A 144 1.49 -21.55 7.26
N ILE A 145 2.61 -21.53 6.52
CA ILE A 145 3.15 -22.72 5.87
C ILE A 145 3.48 -23.81 6.90
N PHE A 146 4.19 -23.47 7.97
CA PHE A 146 4.55 -24.45 9.00
C PHE A 146 3.33 -25.06 9.68
N VAL A 147 2.31 -24.25 10.00
CA VAL A 147 1.09 -24.75 10.64
C VAL A 147 0.27 -25.63 9.70
N VAL A 148 0.16 -25.28 8.42
CA VAL A 148 -0.52 -26.13 7.44
C VAL A 148 0.20 -27.47 7.29
N ASN A 149 1.51 -27.48 7.18
CA ASN A 149 2.32 -28.68 7.08
C ASN A 149 2.23 -29.55 8.34
N ASP A 150 2.20 -28.95 9.52
CA ASP A 150 2.02 -29.70 10.79
C ASP A 150 0.65 -30.36 10.86
N ARG A 151 -0.42 -29.64 10.49
CA ARG A 151 -1.78 -30.21 10.41
C ARG A 151 -1.89 -31.30 9.36
N ALA A 152 -1.17 -31.20 8.26
CA ALA A 152 -1.06 -32.25 7.23
C ALA A 152 -0.23 -33.45 7.70
N GLY A 153 0.37 -33.40 8.90
CA GLY A 153 1.14 -34.50 9.47
C GLY A 153 2.57 -34.62 8.95
N MET A 154 3.10 -33.61 8.27
CA MET A 154 4.46 -33.67 7.71
C MET A 154 5.57 -33.70 8.77
N TYR A 155 5.28 -33.31 10.01
CA TYR A 155 6.23 -33.29 11.12
C TYR A 155 5.91 -34.38 12.19
N ARG A 156 5.21 -35.45 11.78
CA ARG A 156 5.02 -36.65 12.62
C ARG A 156 6.28 -37.51 12.55
N GLU A 157 6.53 -38.21 13.60
CA GLU A 157 7.57 -39.25 13.62
C GLU A 157 7.18 -40.40 12.71
#